data_f806ad6142ec3df046c263b217a1e16b
#
_entry.id   f806ad6142ec3df046c263b217a1e16b
#
_cell.length_a   1.000
_cell.length_b   1.000
_cell.length_c   1.000
_cell.angle_alpha   90.00
_cell.angle_beta   90.00
_cell.angle_gamma   90.00
#
_symmetry.space_group_name_H-M   'P 1'
#
loop_
_entity.id
_entity.type
_entity.pdbx_description
1 polymer ?
#
loop_
_entity_poly.entity_id
_entity_poly.type
_entity_poly.pdbx_seq_one_letter_code
_entity_poly.pdbx_strand_id
1 'polypeptide(L)'
;AGCNTIQLDDCTWGMIVDDDFWKAMASTGFTLEHEALQYLTVNNLAIEDKPEGLTITTHVCRGNYHSCYATKGAYDPVAPFLFAKENVDTYYLEYDDERSGGFEPLKYITGNKRVVLGLITTKSPALEDKATVIARIREAEKYIPLDRLSLSPQCGFASCEIGNKLTEEEQWAKLDLVREIVEEVWG
;
A
#
# COMPACT_ATOMS: atom_id res chain seq x y z
N ALA A 1 18.42 7.57 18.46
CA ALA A 1 17.47 6.85 19.32
C ALA A 1 17.41 5.34 19.02
N GLY A 2 18.20 4.82 18.08
CA GLY A 2 18.26 3.38 17.75
C GLY A 2 17.16 2.88 16.83
N CYS A 3 16.39 3.77 16.19
CA CYS A 3 15.43 3.41 15.15
C CYS A 3 16.18 3.05 13.87
N ASN A 4 15.86 1.92 13.26
CA ASN A 4 16.45 1.44 12.01
C ASN A 4 15.47 1.42 10.84
N THR A 5 14.20 1.74 11.07
CA THR A 5 13.16 1.80 10.06
C THR A 5 12.20 2.95 10.36
N ILE A 6 11.86 3.73 9.34
CA ILE A 6 10.82 4.77 9.38
C ILE A 6 9.81 4.50 8.28
N GLN A 7 8.53 4.59 8.60
CA GLN A 7 7.46 4.52 7.63
C GLN A 7 6.85 5.90 7.41
N LEU A 8 6.73 6.30 6.15
CA LEU A 8 5.87 7.39 5.73
C LEU A 8 4.45 6.81 5.57
N ASP A 9 3.46 7.45 6.17
CA ASP A 9 2.06 7.09 5.99
C ASP A 9 1.42 8.12 5.06
N ASP A 10 1.43 7.82 3.76
CA ASP A 10 1.11 8.76 2.70
C ASP A 10 -0.21 8.42 2.00
N CYS A 11 -1.30 9.07 2.42
CA CYS A 11 -2.61 8.92 1.79
C CYS A 11 -2.78 9.81 0.53
N THR A 12 -1.85 10.72 0.25
CA THR A 12 -1.93 11.67 -0.86
C THR A 12 -1.96 10.97 -2.21
N TRP A 13 -1.13 9.94 -2.40
CA TRP A 13 -1.14 9.13 -3.61
C TRP A 13 -2.49 8.45 -3.85
N GLY A 14 -3.16 8.03 -2.77
CA GLY A 14 -4.53 7.50 -2.83
C GLY A 14 -5.55 8.54 -3.30
N MET A 15 -5.39 9.80 -2.91
CA MET A 15 -6.25 10.90 -3.36
C MET A 15 -6.03 11.24 -4.83
N ILE A 16 -4.76 11.26 -5.28
CA ILE A 16 -4.41 11.59 -6.68
C ILE A 16 -5.00 10.60 -7.68
N VAL A 17 -5.14 9.33 -7.32
CA VAL A 17 -5.72 8.29 -8.20
C VAL A 17 -7.24 8.21 -8.14
N ASP A 18 -7.89 8.93 -7.23
CA ASP A 18 -9.34 8.92 -7.11
C ASP A 18 -9.99 9.92 -8.08
N ASP A 19 -10.73 9.40 -9.05
CA ASP A 19 -11.38 10.22 -10.09
C ASP A 19 -12.35 11.27 -9.53
N ASP A 20 -13.07 10.95 -8.46
CA ASP A 20 -14.06 11.86 -7.87
C ASP A 20 -13.35 13.00 -7.12
N PHE A 21 -12.29 12.67 -6.38
CA PHE A 21 -11.42 13.67 -5.76
C PHE A 21 -10.77 14.56 -6.82
N TRP A 22 -10.23 13.95 -7.88
CA TRP A 22 -9.53 14.67 -8.94
C TRP A 22 -10.44 15.60 -9.73
N LYS A 23 -11.67 15.20 -10.03
CA LYS A 23 -12.67 16.08 -10.67
C LYS A 23 -12.96 17.34 -9.84
N ALA A 24 -13.00 17.20 -8.52
CA ALA A 24 -13.16 18.34 -7.63
C ALA A 24 -11.93 19.28 -7.68
N MET A 25 -10.73 18.72 -7.75
CA MET A 25 -9.47 19.47 -7.83
C MET A 25 -9.22 20.11 -9.21
N ALA A 26 -9.69 19.50 -10.30
CA ALA A 26 -9.46 19.97 -11.67
C ALA A 26 -9.98 21.41 -11.92
N SER A 27 -10.99 21.85 -11.17
CA SER A 27 -11.50 23.22 -11.23
C SER A 27 -10.49 24.27 -10.77
N THR A 28 -9.40 23.86 -10.10
CA THR A 28 -8.35 24.75 -9.58
C THR A 28 -7.16 24.92 -10.53
N GLY A 29 -7.16 24.22 -11.68
CA GLY A 29 -6.10 24.29 -12.69
C GLY A 29 -4.90 23.39 -12.43
N PHE A 30 -4.95 22.52 -11.40
CA PHE A 30 -3.91 21.52 -11.14
C PHE A 30 -3.95 20.38 -12.16
N THR A 31 -2.78 19.83 -12.49
CA THR A 31 -2.65 18.62 -13.30
C THR A 31 -2.08 17.47 -12.45
N LEU A 32 -2.47 16.24 -12.73
CA LEU A 32 -1.97 15.06 -12.01
C LEU A 32 -0.43 15.01 -12.04
N GLU A 33 0.18 15.26 -13.18
CA GLU A 33 1.63 15.26 -13.34
C GLU A 33 2.31 16.30 -12.44
N HIS A 34 1.76 17.51 -12.36
CA HIS A 34 2.31 18.58 -11.53
C HIS A 34 2.26 18.20 -10.06
N GLU A 35 1.09 17.76 -9.59
CA GLU A 35 0.90 17.35 -8.19
C GLU A 35 1.78 16.14 -7.83
N ALA A 36 1.78 15.10 -8.66
CA ALA A 36 2.61 13.92 -8.44
C ALA A 36 4.11 14.26 -8.34
N LEU A 37 4.61 15.19 -9.18
CA LEU A 37 6.00 15.65 -9.11
C LEU A 37 6.28 16.46 -7.84
N GLN A 38 5.34 17.28 -7.39
CA GLN A 38 5.50 18.04 -6.14
C GLN A 38 5.59 17.11 -4.92
N TYR A 39 4.66 16.17 -4.80
CA TYR A 39 4.68 15.19 -3.71
C TYR A 39 5.94 14.33 -3.72
N LEU A 40 6.30 13.80 -4.88
CA LEU A 40 7.54 13.05 -5.06
C LEU A 40 8.77 13.85 -4.61
N THR A 41 8.83 15.14 -4.98
CA THR A 41 9.94 16.01 -4.60
C THR A 41 10.01 16.19 -3.09
N VAL A 42 8.89 16.49 -2.44
CA VAL A 42 8.83 16.67 -0.99
C VAL A 42 9.21 15.39 -0.24
N ASN A 43 8.65 14.24 -0.65
CA ASN A 43 8.96 12.95 -0.02
C ASN A 43 10.44 12.62 -0.17
N ASN A 44 11.01 12.75 -1.36
CA ASN A 44 12.42 12.46 -1.60
C ASN A 44 13.35 13.41 -0.82
N LEU A 45 13.03 14.70 -0.76
CA LEU A 45 13.78 15.68 0.06
C LEU A 45 13.74 15.34 1.56
N ALA A 46 12.59 14.87 2.06
CA ALA A 46 12.44 14.53 3.47
C ALA A 46 13.34 13.36 3.92
N ILE A 47 13.79 12.53 2.98
CA ILE A 47 14.62 11.34 3.25
C ILE A 47 16.00 11.39 2.61
N GLU A 48 16.37 12.50 1.97
CA GLU A 48 17.61 12.65 1.20
C GLU A 48 18.87 12.41 2.09
N ASP A 49 18.87 12.98 3.28
CA ASP A 49 19.99 12.90 4.24
C ASP A 49 19.81 11.77 5.27
N LYS A 50 19.05 10.70 4.94
CA LYS A 50 18.85 9.59 5.87
C LYS A 50 20.17 8.96 6.27
N PRO A 51 20.36 8.59 7.56
CA PRO A 51 21.54 7.87 8.00
C PRO A 51 21.73 6.55 7.25
N GLU A 52 22.99 6.16 7.04
CA GLU A 52 23.29 4.84 6.47
C GLU A 52 22.68 3.72 7.34
N GLY A 53 22.10 2.72 6.69
CA GLY A 53 21.42 1.60 7.36
C GLY A 53 19.99 1.90 7.81
N LEU A 54 19.48 3.13 7.63
CA LEU A 54 18.08 3.43 7.89
C LEU A 54 17.21 3.00 6.72
N THR A 55 16.27 2.09 6.96
CA THR A 55 15.24 1.66 5.99
C THR A 55 14.07 2.64 5.97
N ILE A 56 13.69 3.10 4.80
CA ILE A 56 12.49 3.93 4.61
C ILE A 56 11.42 3.09 3.92
N THR A 57 10.25 3.04 4.52
CA THR A 57 9.06 2.43 3.92
C THR A 57 7.98 3.48 3.72
N THR A 58 7.06 3.26 2.80
CA THR A 58 5.87 4.10 2.64
C THR A 58 4.63 3.23 2.59
N HIS A 59 3.57 3.65 3.27
CA HIS A 59 2.24 3.07 3.17
C HIS A 59 1.35 4.01 2.34
N VAL A 60 0.85 3.51 1.22
CA VAL A 60 -0.13 4.25 0.40
C VAL A 60 -1.52 3.94 0.91
N CYS A 61 -1.92 4.68 1.94
CA CYS A 61 -3.20 4.52 2.60
C CYS A 61 -4.36 5.03 1.72
N ARG A 62 -5.47 4.30 1.73
CA ARG A 62 -6.71 4.70 1.04
C ARG A 62 -7.85 5.07 1.98
N GLY A 63 -7.50 5.30 3.24
CA GLY A 63 -8.42 5.56 4.32
C GLY A 63 -8.86 4.29 5.05
N ASN A 64 -8.96 4.41 6.36
CA ASN A 64 -9.33 3.30 7.24
C ASN A 64 -10.06 3.82 8.49
N TYR A 65 -11.21 4.47 8.30
CA TYR A 65 -12.02 5.00 9.39
C TYR A 65 -13.25 4.14 9.61
N HIS A 66 -13.32 3.49 10.76
CA HIS A 66 -14.47 2.66 11.19
C HIS A 66 -14.96 1.70 10.09
N SER A 67 -14.03 0.92 9.51
CA SER A 67 -14.26 -0.03 8.42
C SER A 67 -14.62 0.60 7.06
N CYS A 68 -14.37 1.89 6.87
CA CYS A 68 -14.59 2.57 5.59
C CYS A 68 -13.26 3.03 4.99
N TYR A 69 -13.16 2.98 3.68
CA TYR A 69 -12.11 3.65 2.92
C TYR A 69 -12.57 5.05 2.50
N ALA A 70 -11.63 5.93 2.18
CA ALA A 70 -11.90 7.29 1.71
C ALA A 70 -11.71 7.44 0.19
N THR A 71 -10.75 6.70 -0.40
CA THR A 71 -10.36 6.85 -1.81
C THR A 71 -10.29 5.51 -2.52
N LYS A 72 -10.52 5.53 -3.83
CA LYS A 72 -10.45 4.39 -4.75
C LYS A 72 -9.72 4.80 -6.04
N GLY A 73 -9.23 3.85 -6.80
CA GLY A 73 -8.54 4.07 -8.07
C GLY A 73 -7.31 3.17 -8.20
N ALA A 74 -7.00 2.75 -9.43
CA ALA A 74 -5.81 1.96 -9.71
C ALA A 74 -4.53 2.79 -9.54
N TYR A 75 -3.40 2.13 -9.30
CA TYR A 75 -2.10 2.82 -9.18
C TYR A 75 -1.50 3.29 -10.52
N ASP A 76 -2.11 2.90 -11.65
CA ASP A 76 -1.59 3.19 -13.00
C ASP A 76 -1.19 4.64 -13.23
N PRO A 77 -2.02 5.66 -12.87
CA PRO A 77 -1.69 7.06 -13.15
C PRO A 77 -0.47 7.56 -12.39
N VAL A 78 -0.19 7.04 -11.20
CA VAL A 78 0.90 7.50 -10.31
C VAL A 78 2.13 6.61 -10.37
N ALA A 79 2.03 5.40 -10.89
CA ALA A 79 3.13 4.44 -10.92
C ALA A 79 4.42 4.96 -11.58
N PRO A 80 4.38 5.75 -12.68
CA PRO A 80 5.59 6.32 -13.28
C PRO A 80 6.31 7.34 -12.38
N PHE A 81 5.64 7.87 -11.39
CA PHE A 81 6.19 8.79 -10.38
C PHE A 81 6.53 8.04 -9.10
N LEU A 82 5.52 7.55 -8.42
CA LEU A 82 5.60 6.85 -7.14
C LEU A 82 6.58 5.66 -7.21
N PHE A 83 6.29 4.66 -8.03
CA PHE A 83 7.07 3.42 -8.04
C PHE A 83 8.43 3.56 -8.72
N ALA A 84 8.49 4.37 -9.79
CA ALA A 84 9.73 4.54 -10.54
C ALA A 84 10.75 5.46 -9.85
N LYS A 85 10.30 6.48 -9.09
CA LYS A 85 11.17 7.61 -8.71
C LYS A 85 11.21 7.92 -7.20
N GLU A 86 10.29 7.42 -6.38
CA GLU A 86 10.37 7.64 -4.94
C GLU A 86 11.51 6.83 -4.31
N ASN A 87 12.30 7.44 -3.43
CA ASN A 87 13.53 6.86 -2.87
C ASN A 87 13.29 6.03 -1.61
N VAL A 88 12.19 5.30 -1.54
CA VAL A 88 11.88 4.37 -0.45
C VAL A 88 12.43 2.97 -0.74
N ASP A 89 12.63 2.18 0.32
CA ASP A 89 13.12 0.80 0.23
C ASP A 89 11.96 -0.20 0.06
N THR A 90 10.77 0.12 0.63
CA THR A 90 9.60 -0.79 0.61
C THR A 90 8.29 0.00 0.49
N TYR A 91 7.40 -0.52 -0.34
CA TYR A 91 6.02 -0.05 -0.48
C TYR A 91 5.05 -0.99 0.24
N TYR A 92 4.16 -0.45 1.07
CA TYR A 92 2.98 -1.13 1.61
C TYR A 92 1.77 -0.65 0.81
N LEU A 93 1.16 -1.54 0.03
CA LEU A 93 0.12 -1.18 -0.94
C LEU A 93 -1.19 -1.90 -0.62
N GLU A 94 -2.29 -1.16 -0.57
CA GLU A 94 -3.62 -1.73 -0.39
C GLU A 94 -4.11 -2.38 -1.69
N TYR A 95 -4.39 -3.67 -1.61
CA TYR A 95 -4.90 -4.50 -2.71
C TYR A 95 -5.99 -5.49 -2.21
N ASP A 96 -6.67 -5.17 -1.12
CA ASP A 96 -7.64 -6.05 -0.47
C ASP A 96 -8.95 -6.25 -1.27
N ASP A 97 -9.26 -5.35 -2.20
CA ASP A 97 -10.40 -5.48 -3.11
C ASP A 97 -10.11 -4.86 -4.49
N GLU A 98 -11.12 -4.87 -5.37
CA GLU A 98 -11.03 -4.40 -6.75
C GLU A 98 -10.83 -2.88 -6.90
N ARG A 99 -11.06 -2.07 -5.84
CA ARG A 99 -10.91 -0.60 -5.91
C ARG A 99 -9.49 -0.14 -6.23
N SER A 100 -8.49 -0.99 -5.99
CA SER A 100 -7.08 -0.68 -6.21
C SER A 100 -6.56 -1.09 -7.59
N GLY A 101 -7.40 -1.70 -8.43
CA GLY A 101 -7.00 -2.20 -9.76
C GLY A 101 -6.14 -3.46 -9.72
N GLY A 102 -5.43 -3.71 -10.80
CA GLY A 102 -4.52 -4.85 -10.98
C GLY A 102 -3.09 -4.57 -10.54
N PHE A 103 -2.21 -5.56 -10.78
CA PHE A 103 -0.80 -5.50 -10.39
C PHE A 103 0.15 -4.98 -11.48
N GLU A 104 -0.35 -4.65 -12.68
CA GLU A 104 0.45 -4.12 -13.79
C GLU A 104 1.31 -2.90 -13.41
N PRO A 105 0.85 -1.98 -12.55
CA PRO A 105 1.66 -0.85 -12.11
C PRO A 105 2.96 -1.23 -11.41
N LEU A 106 3.04 -2.43 -10.81
CA LEU A 106 4.25 -2.92 -10.14
C LEU A 106 5.46 -3.05 -11.08
N LYS A 107 5.24 -3.15 -12.40
CA LYS A 107 6.31 -3.14 -13.41
C LYS A 107 7.20 -1.88 -13.36
N TYR A 108 6.70 -0.78 -12.77
CA TYR A 108 7.46 0.46 -12.60
C TYR A 108 8.38 0.45 -11.38
N ILE A 109 8.32 -0.56 -10.53
CA ILE A 109 9.19 -0.67 -9.35
C ILE A 109 10.61 -1.00 -9.78
N THR A 110 11.52 -0.06 -9.54
CA THR A 110 12.93 -0.14 -9.95
C THR A 110 13.85 -0.64 -8.83
N GLY A 111 15.02 -1.13 -9.21
CA GLY A 111 16.06 -1.55 -8.25
C GLY A 111 15.63 -2.73 -7.40
N ASN A 112 16.07 -2.73 -6.15
CA ASN A 112 15.80 -3.81 -5.18
C ASN A 112 14.65 -3.51 -4.22
N LYS A 113 13.79 -2.54 -4.56
CA LYS A 113 12.65 -2.16 -3.72
C LYS A 113 11.70 -3.34 -3.51
N ARG A 114 11.15 -3.43 -2.31
CA ARG A 114 10.22 -4.48 -1.90
C ARG A 114 8.77 -3.98 -1.95
N VAL A 115 7.85 -4.92 -2.05
CA VAL A 115 6.40 -4.64 -2.02
C VAL A 115 5.75 -5.54 -0.98
N VAL A 116 5.00 -4.93 -0.08
CA VAL A 116 4.11 -5.64 0.84
C VAL A 116 2.69 -5.52 0.29
N LEU A 117 2.14 -6.65 -0.11
CA LEU A 117 0.80 -6.75 -0.68
C LEU A 117 -0.23 -6.79 0.45
N GLY A 118 -0.97 -5.71 0.63
CA GLY A 118 -2.07 -5.60 1.57
C GLY A 118 -3.33 -6.28 1.01
N LEU A 119 -3.36 -7.62 1.01
CA LEU A 119 -4.43 -8.42 0.41
C LEU A 119 -5.54 -8.82 1.39
N ILE A 120 -5.31 -8.64 2.70
CA ILE A 120 -6.25 -9.00 3.75
C ILE A 120 -6.96 -7.74 4.23
N THR A 121 -8.28 -7.68 4.07
CA THR A 121 -9.03 -6.50 4.51
C THR A 121 -9.16 -6.42 6.03
N THR A 122 -8.98 -5.23 6.58
CA THR A 122 -9.30 -4.92 7.99
C THR A 122 -10.68 -4.28 8.15
N LYS A 123 -11.46 -4.21 7.07
CA LYS A 123 -12.76 -3.54 7.03
C LYS A 123 -13.94 -4.49 7.21
N SER A 124 -13.70 -5.79 7.10
CA SER A 124 -14.72 -6.84 7.23
C SER A 124 -14.18 -8.00 8.08
N PRO A 125 -15.00 -8.60 8.96
CA PRO A 125 -14.59 -9.78 9.74
C PRO A 125 -14.49 -11.06 8.89
N ALA A 126 -15.10 -11.12 7.71
CA ALA A 126 -15.03 -12.28 6.85
C ALA A 126 -13.58 -12.61 6.50
N LEU A 127 -13.18 -13.87 6.69
CA LEU A 127 -11.88 -14.35 6.25
C LEU A 127 -11.85 -14.47 4.73
N GLU A 128 -10.74 -14.07 4.15
CA GLU A 128 -10.45 -14.27 2.73
C GLU A 128 -10.24 -15.76 2.44
N ASP A 129 -10.60 -16.18 1.23
CA ASP A 129 -10.24 -17.51 0.77
C ASP A 129 -8.73 -17.61 0.52
N LYS A 130 -8.07 -18.50 1.24
CA LYS A 130 -6.61 -18.71 1.23
C LYS A 130 -6.08 -18.94 -0.19
N ALA A 131 -6.76 -19.80 -0.98
CA ALA A 131 -6.33 -20.10 -2.33
C ALA A 131 -6.43 -18.88 -3.26
N THR A 132 -7.44 -18.05 -3.07
CA THR A 132 -7.61 -16.79 -3.81
C THR A 132 -6.48 -15.81 -3.47
N VAL A 133 -6.13 -15.65 -2.20
CA VAL A 133 -5.01 -14.76 -1.81
C VAL A 133 -3.69 -15.25 -2.40
N ILE A 134 -3.41 -16.57 -2.33
CA ILE A 134 -2.21 -17.15 -2.94
C ILE A 134 -2.18 -16.92 -4.45
N ALA A 135 -3.31 -17.10 -5.13
CA ALA A 135 -3.39 -16.85 -6.58
C ALA A 135 -3.06 -15.38 -6.92
N ARG A 136 -3.51 -14.43 -6.11
CA ARG A 136 -3.19 -13.00 -6.28
C ARG A 136 -1.72 -12.70 -6.00
N ILE A 137 -1.09 -13.36 -5.03
CA ILE A 137 0.37 -13.25 -4.83
C ILE A 137 1.12 -13.74 -6.08
N ARG A 138 0.70 -14.88 -6.65
CA ARG A 138 1.30 -15.43 -7.89
C ARG A 138 1.03 -14.55 -9.11
N GLU A 139 -0.05 -13.80 -9.12
CA GLU A 139 -0.29 -12.79 -10.14
C GLU A 139 0.69 -11.61 -10.02
N ALA A 140 0.90 -11.08 -8.81
CA ALA A 140 1.87 -10.03 -8.55
C ALA A 140 3.31 -10.46 -8.85
N GLU A 141 3.64 -11.74 -8.65
CA GLU A 141 4.96 -12.33 -8.96
C GLU A 141 5.36 -12.19 -10.43
N LYS A 142 4.40 -12.03 -11.34
CA LYS A 142 4.69 -11.75 -12.77
C LYS A 142 5.42 -10.42 -12.99
N TYR A 143 5.35 -9.50 -12.04
CA TYR A 143 5.92 -8.14 -12.11
C TYR A 143 7.08 -7.93 -11.14
N ILE A 144 7.04 -8.55 -9.97
CA ILE A 144 8.05 -8.43 -8.90
C ILE A 144 8.44 -9.83 -8.44
N PRO A 145 9.72 -10.21 -8.42
CA PRO A 145 10.17 -11.51 -7.92
C PRO A 145 9.65 -11.79 -6.52
N LEU A 146 9.30 -13.06 -6.26
CA LEU A 146 8.65 -13.49 -5.01
C LEU A 146 9.45 -13.14 -3.75
N ASP A 147 10.78 -13.17 -3.82
CA ASP A 147 11.70 -12.80 -2.72
C ASP A 147 11.66 -11.31 -2.35
N ARG A 148 11.05 -10.48 -3.22
CA ARG A 148 10.77 -9.06 -2.95
C ARG A 148 9.32 -8.77 -2.61
N LEU A 149 8.45 -9.78 -2.63
CA LEU A 149 7.06 -9.68 -2.21
C LEU A 149 6.90 -10.12 -0.75
N SER A 150 5.92 -9.54 -0.09
CA SER A 150 5.46 -9.93 1.25
C SER A 150 3.95 -9.74 1.35
N LEU A 151 3.32 -10.32 2.36
CA LEU A 151 1.88 -10.21 2.61
C LEU A 151 1.61 -9.46 3.91
N SER A 152 0.58 -8.62 3.91
CA SER A 152 0.05 -7.97 5.12
C SER A 152 -1.45 -7.75 5.03
N PRO A 153 -2.12 -7.38 6.14
CA PRO A 153 -3.37 -6.64 6.07
C PRO A 153 -3.21 -5.35 5.27
N GLN A 154 -4.30 -4.87 4.67
CA GLN A 154 -4.25 -3.69 3.80
C GLN A 154 -3.89 -2.40 4.57
N CYS A 155 -4.29 -2.31 5.85
CA CYS A 155 -3.98 -1.22 6.77
C CYS A 155 -4.01 -1.78 8.20
N GLY A 156 -3.95 -0.91 9.23
CA GLY A 156 -4.20 -1.31 10.60
C GLY A 156 -5.67 -1.67 10.88
N PHE A 157 -5.94 -2.25 12.05
CA PHE A 157 -7.30 -2.59 12.51
C PHE A 157 -7.97 -1.43 13.27
N ALA A 158 -7.22 -0.39 13.61
CA ALA A 158 -7.70 0.81 14.27
C ALA A 158 -6.84 2.01 13.88
N SER A 159 -7.35 2.89 13.02
CA SER A 159 -6.68 4.16 12.66
C SER A 159 -6.98 5.28 13.66
N CYS A 160 -7.92 5.07 14.55
CA CYS A 160 -8.30 5.96 15.64
C CYS A 160 -8.94 5.15 16.77
N GLU A 161 -9.27 5.80 17.88
CA GLU A 161 -9.83 5.18 19.10
C GLU A 161 -11.10 4.36 18.88
N ILE A 162 -11.92 4.71 17.88
CA ILE A 162 -13.14 3.95 17.57
C ILE A 162 -12.85 2.58 16.96
N GLY A 163 -11.68 2.40 16.30
CA GLY A 163 -11.32 1.16 15.61
C GLY A 163 -12.22 0.80 14.43
N ASN A 164 -11.92 -0.35 13.83
CA ASN A 164 -12.75 -0.98 12.81
C ASN A 164 -13.83 -1.88 13.44
N LYS A 165 -14.81 -2.29 12.64
CA LYS A 165 -15.95 -3.13 13.08
C LYS A 165 -15.58 -4.62 13.11
N LEU A 166 -14.46 -4.93 13.74
CA LEU A 166 -13.99 -6.30 13.97
C LEU A 166 -13.77 -6.50 15.47
N THR A 167 -14.03 -7.69 15.97
CA THR A 167 -13.62 -8.09 17.31
C THR A 167 -12.12 -8.41 17.35
N GLU A 168 -11.58 -8.55 18.56
CA GLU A 168 -10.18 -8.96 18.72
C GLU A 168 -9.95 -10.38 18.19
N GLU A 169 -10.89 -11.30 18.39
CA GLU A 169 -10.82 -12.68 17.87
C GLU A 169 -10.81 -12.69 16.33
N GLU A 170 -11.63 -11.87 15.68
CA GLU A 170 -11.67 -11.75 14.23
C GLU A 170 -10.38 -11.14 13.68
N GLN A 171 -9.77 -10.18 14.38
CA GLN A 171 -8.44 -9.67 14.05
C GLN A 171 -7.39 -10.78 14.11
N TRP A 172 -7.36 -11.55 15.20
CA TRP A 172 -6.40 -12.64 15.35
C TRP A 172 -6.58 -13.71 14.29
N ALA A 173 -7.83 -14.07 13.95
CA ALA A 173 -8.11 -15.01 12.87
C ALA A 173 -7.55 -14.57 11.51
N LYS A 174 -7.62 -13.27 11.20
CA LYS A 174 -6.99 -12.70 9.98
C LYS A 174 -5.47 -12.75 10.03
N LEU A 175 -4.86 -12.48 11.17
CA LEU A 175 -3.40 -12.59 11.33
C LEU A 175 -2.92 -14.04 11.25
N ASP A 176 -3.68 -14.98 11.76
CA ASP A 176 -3.41 -16.42 11.60
C ASP A 176 -3.48 -16.84 10.13
N LEU A 177 -4.50 -16.37 9.38
CA LEU A 177 -4.59 -16.60 7.94
C LEU A 177 -3.35 -16.04 7.20
N VAL A 178 -2.90 -14.84 7.55
CA VAL A 178 -1.66 -14.27 6.98
C VAL A 178 -0.48 -15.20 7.25
N ARG A 179 -0.31 -15.68 8.49
CA ARG A 179 0.78 -16.58 8.87
C ARG A 179 0.74 -17.88 8.07
N GLU A 180 -0.43 -18.49 7.96
CA GLU A 180 -0.60 -19.74 7.19
C GLU A 180 -0.25 -19.56 5.70
N ILE A 181 -0.65 -18.43 5.09
CA ILE A 181 -0.32 -18.13 3.70
C ILE A 181 1.18 -17.90 3.54
N VAL A 182 1.80 -17.18 4.47
CA VAL A 182 3.25 -16.92 4.45
C VAL A 182 4.04 -18.21 4.56
N GLU A 183 3.65 -19.13 5.46
CA GLU A 183 4.28 -20.45 5.59
C GLU A 183 4.16 -21.27 4.30
N GLU A 184 3.04 -21.19 3.58
CA GLU A 184 2.82 -21.95 2.35
C GLU A 184 3.56 -21.35 1.14
N VAL A 185 3.68 -20.03 1.07
CA VAL A 185 4.23 -19.33 -0.11
C VAL A 185 5.74 -19.13 -0.03
N TRP A 186 6.28 -18.88 1.17
CA TRP A 186 7.70 -18.53 1.40
C TRP A 186 8.43 -19.48 2.37
N GLY A 187 7.74 -20.44 3.02
CA GLY A 187 8.29 -21.39 4.02
C GLY A 187 9.10 -22.55 3.47
#